data_e15f692217ec8da82e07cbb0feb7a41a
#
_entry.id   e15f692217ec8da82e07cbb0feb7a41a
#
_cell.length_a   1.000
_cell.length_b   1.000
_cell.length_c   1.000
_cell.angle_alpha   90.00
_cell.angle_beta   90.00
_cell.angle_gamma   90.00
#
_symmetry.space_group_name_H-M   'P 1'
#
loop_
_entity.id
_entity.type
_entity.pdbx_description
1 polymer ?
#
loop_
_entity_poly.entity_id
_entity_poly.type
_entity_poly.pdbx_seq_one_letter_code
_entity_poly.pdbx_strand_id
1 'polypeptide(L)'
;MKYLNTGLVCEQSGFSCVELPKICIPVYREVIKEMAEVIKDSQMRDVFYSLSTGIDILAVSKKTGVTPRNLAYMYKKASRQVCLKWKPYSAWKQELDRIYIRCRNYAAFLTHYQECTGQNLKNVVIFVKEQDIPLEYVNLLTTPLGSLDINFRVLRALRKYNIYQLEDLLRFIKYNGFDALCRIPGVGTKSVEQLYHTLKERNILENKETCILFRYLFV
;
A
#
# COMPACT_ATOMS: atom_id res chain seq x y z
N MET A 1 -1.98 19.79 20.64
CA MET A 1 -2.80 19.30 19.49
C MET A 1 -2.97 17.81 19.63
N LYS A 2 -4.20 17.31 19.71
CA LYS A 2 -4.45 15.86 19.77
C LYS A 2 -4.45 15.35 18.35
N TYR A 3 -3.59 14.42 18.05
CA TYR A 3 -3.50 13.74 16.76
C TYR A 3 -4.82 13.02 16.50
N LEU A 4 -5.47 13.33 15.39
CA LEU A 4 -6.54 12.48 14.87
C LEU A 4 -5.90 11.14 14.49
N ASN A 5 -6.38 10.07 15.11
CA ASN A 5 -5.84 8.74 14.87
C ASN A 5 -6.32 8.26 13.48
N THR A 6 -5.54 8.60 12.46
CA THR A 6 -5.78 8.15 11.08
C THR A 6 -5.35 6.68 10.89
N GLY A 7 -5.23 5.91 11.97
CA GLY A 7 -4.68 4.57 12.02
C GLY A 7 -5.25 3.57 11.01
N LEU A 8 -6.48 3.79 10.54
CA LEU A 8 -7.08 2.95 9.50
C LEU A 8 -6.38 3.04 8.14
N VAL A 9 -5.88 4.22 7.81
CA VAL A 9 -5.18 4.48 6.55
C VAL A 9 -3.68 4.25 6.71
N CYS A 10 -3.13 4.56 7.90
CA CYS A 10 -1.69 4.48 8.17
C CYS A 10 -1.17 3.05 8.35
N GLU A 11 -1.90 2.15 9.03
CA GLU A 11 -1.40 0.78 9.27
C GLU A 11 -1.31 -0.09 8.01
N GLN A 12 -2.11 0.21 6.98
CA GLN A 12 -2.11 -0.57 5.74
C GLN A 12 -1.31 0.09 4.60
N SER A 13 -1.08 1.40 4.66
CA SER A 13 -0.44 2.17 3.58
C SER A 13 0.99 2.61 3.87
N GLY A 14 1.51 2.40 5.08
CA GLY A 14 2.86 2.84 5.46
C GLY A 14 3.04 4.37 5.53
N PHE A 15 1.96 5.15 5.45
CA PHE A 15 2.01 6.59 5.64
C PHE A 15 2.09 6.94 7.14
N SER A 16 3.02 7.82 7.49
CA SER A 16 3.07 8.44 8.82
C SER A 16 1.80 9.26 9.07
N CYS A 17 1.34 9.30 10.33
CA CYS A 17 0.19 10.11 10.72
C CYS A 17 0.33 11.55 10.21
N VAL A 18 -0.55 11.96 9.31
CA VAL A 18 -0.60 13.32 8.77
C VAL A 18 -1.54 14.15 9.65
N GLU A 19 -1.06 15.29 10.15
CA GLU A 19 -1.95 16.24 10.80
C GLU A 19 -2.93 16.82 9.79
N LEU A 20 -4.23 16.57 10.01
CA LEU A 20 -5.27 17.13 9.16
C LEU A 20 -5.40 18.65 9.45
N PRO A 21 -5.42 19.49 8.41
CA PRO A 21 -5.76 20.91 8.57
C PRO A 21 -7.10 21.07 9.28
N LYS A 22 -7.22 22.09 10.14
CA LYS A 22 -8.46 22.32 10.94
C LYS A 22 -9.71 22.41 10.06
N ILE A 23 -9.60 22.95 8.85
CA ILE A 23 -10.69 23.07 7.89
C ILE A 23 -11.21 21.71 7.40
N CYS A 24 -10.38 20.65 7.42
CA CYS A 24 -10.75 19.32 7.00
C CYS A 24 -11.45 18.49 8.08
N ILE A 25 -11.40 18.93 9.36
CA ILE A 25 -11.95 18.18 10.49
C ILE A 25 -13.45 17.90 10.37
N PRO A 26 -14.32 18.87 9.98
CA PRO A 26 -15.75 18.59 9.82
C PRO A 26 -16.00 17.53 8.74
N VAL A 27 -15.37 17.65 7.59
CA VAL A 27 -15.49 16.70 6.46
C VAL A 27 -15.02 15.31 6.90
N TYR A 28 -13.88 15.23 7.57
CA TYR A 28 -13.36 13.98 8.12
C TYR A 28 -14.35 13.29 9.04
N ARG A 29 -14.99 14.04 9.97
CA ARG A 29 -15.97 13.50 10.89
C ARG A 29 -17.20 12.94 10.19
N GLU A 30 -17.70 13.62 9.15
CA GLU A 30 -18.83 13.12 8.36
C GLU A 30 -18.46 11.84 7.61
N VAL A 31 -17.27 11.76 7.01
CA VAL A 31 -16.77 10.54 6.37
C VAL A 31 -16.66 9.38 7.37
N ILE A 32 -16.12 9.62 8.58
CA ILE A 32 -16.04 8.58 9.63
C ILE A 32 -17.44 8.15 10.09
N LYS A 33 -18.39 9.07 10.14
CA LYS A 33 -19.78 8.75 10.49
C LYS A 33 -20.41 7.84 9.43
N GLU A 34 -20.27 8.17 8.17
CA GLU A 34 -20.72 7.35 7.04
C GLU A 34 -20.07 5.95 7.06
N MET A 35 -18.76 5.88 7.30
CA MET A 35 -18.05 4.61 7.49
C MET A 35 -18.63 3.80 8.64
N ALA A 36 -18.99 4.44 9.74
CA ALA A 36 -19.53 3.79 10.94
C ALA A 36 -20.91 3.15 10.70
N GLU A 37 -21.72 3.70 9.78
CA GLU A 37 -23.05 3.17 9.45
C GLU A 37 -23.02 1.75 8.88
N VAL A 38 -21.90 1.34 8.30
CA VAL A 38 -21.71 -0.02 7.77
C VAL A 38 -21.60 -1.06 8.89
N ILE A 39 -21.33 -0.62 10.12
CA ILE A 39 -21.15 -1.47 11.29
C ILE A 39 -22.51 -1.74 11.93
N LYS A 40 -22.97 -3.00 11.93
CA LYS A 40 -24.29 -3.38 12.47
C LYS A 40 -24.40 -3.26 13.99
N ASP A 41 -23.32 -3.59 14.70
CA ASP A 41 -23.24 -3.55 16.16
C ASP A 41 -23.10 -2.10 16.63
N SER A 42 -24.05 -1.62 17.42
CA SER A 42 -24.10 -0.23 17.90
C SER A 42 -22.91 0.12 18.79
N GLN A 43 -22.54 -0.76 19.72
CA GLN A 43 -21.41 -0.52 20.62
C GLN A 43 -20.09 -0.47 19.86
N MET A 44 -19.90 -1.38 18.89
CA MET A 44 -18.73 -1.39 18.04
C MET A 44 -18.68 -0.16 17.12
N ARG A 45 -19.83 0.34 16.65
CA ARG A 45 -19.97 1.56 15.87
C ARG A 45 -19.51 2.78 16.66
N ASP A 46 -19.97 2.91 17.90
CA ASP A 46 -19.61 4.02 18.78
C ASP A 46 -18.13 4.00 19.13
N VAL A 47 -17.57 2.82 19.39
CA VAL A 47 -16.13 2.65 19.62
C VAL A 47 -15.33 3.05 18.37
N PHE A 48 -15.78 2.59 17.19
CA PHE A 48 -15.12 2.93 15.93
C PHE A 48 -15.13 4.45 15.69
N TYR A 49 -16.30 5.09 15.80
CA TYR A 49 -16.43 6.52 15.62
C TYR A 49 -15.57 7.31 16.63
N SER A 50 -15.67 6.96 17.90
CA SER A 50 -14.94 7.65 18.98
C SER A 50 -13.43 7.61 18.79
N LEU A 51 -12.89 6.42 18.53
CA LEU A 51 -11.44 6.25 18.36
C LEU A 51 -10.94 6.85 17.05
N SER A 52 -11.71 6.72 15.95
CA SER A 52 -11.35 7.32 14.66
C SER A 52 -11.38 8.85 14.68
N THR A 53 -12.25 9.45 15.49
CA THR A 53 -12.29 10.92 15.67
C THR A 53 -11.28 11.46 16.70
N GLY A 54 -10.38 10.60 17.21
CA GLY A 54 -9.26 11.00 18.06
C GLY A 54 -9.57 11.09 19.54
N ILE A 55 -10.68 10.47 20.00
CA ILE A 55 -10.96 10.35 21.43
C ILE A 55 -10.01 9.29 22.01
N ASP A 56 -9.37 9.64 23.14
CA ASP A 56 -8.44 8.73 23.79
C ASP A 56 -9.12 7.45 24.26
N ILE A 57 -8.43 6.30 24.07
CA ILE A 57 -8.95 4.98 24.42
C ILE A 57 -9.30 4.84 25.89
N LEU A 58 -8.54 5.51 26.78
CA LEU A 58 -8.83 5.51 28.21
C LEU A 58 -10.13 6.29 28.54
N ALA A 59 -10.39 7.38 27.80
CA ALA A 59 -11.62 8.14 27.95
C ALA A 59 -12.82 7.31 27.47
N VAL A 60 -12.70 6.60 26.35
CA VAL A 60 -13.74 5.67 25.86
C VAL A 60 -13.96 4.52 26.84
N SER A 61 -12.89 3.96 27.41
CA SER A 61 -12.95 2.89 28.42
C SER A 61 -13.72 3.32 29.66
N LYS A 62 -13.44 4.52 30.18
CA LYS A 62 -14.19 5.09 31.33
C LYS A 62 -15.67 5.30 31.03
N LYS A 63 -16.00 5.72 29.81
CA LYS A 63 -17.40 5.98 29.40
C LYS A 63 -18.19 4.70 29.18
N THR A 64 -17.57 3.67 28.60
CA THR A 64 -18.25 2.43 28.18
C THR A 64 -18.13 1.29 29.18
N GLY A 65 -17.26 1.40 30.18
CA GLY A 65 -16.95 0.31 31.12
C GLY A 65 -16.17 -0.86 30.49
N VAL A 66 -15.75 -0.73 29.22
CA VAL A 66 -15.01 -1.77 28.49
C VAL A 66 -13.51 -1.57 28.66
N THR A 67 -12.76 -2.64 28.90
CA THR A 67 -11.30 -2.54 29.06
C THR A 67 -10.62 -2.03 27.78
N PRO A 68 -9.49 -1.28 27.86
CA PRO A 68 -8.79 -0.74 26.70
C PRO A 68 -8.39 -1.83 25.69
N ARG A 69 -8.02 -3.02 26.18
CA ARG A 69 -7.67 -4.19 25.33
C ARG A 69 -8.87 -4.64 24.49
N ASN A 70 -10.04 -4.72 25.08
CA ASN A 70 -11.26 -5.11 24.36
C ASN A 70 -11.70 -4.02 23.39
N LEU A 71 -11.55 -2.74 23.75
CA LEU A 71 -11.81 -1.62 22.84
C LEU A 71 -10.89 -1.66 21.60
N ALA A 72 -9.61 -1.93 21.79
CA ALA A 72 -8.66 -2.09 20.68
C ALA A 72 -9.05 -3.27 19.76
N TYR A 73 -9.48 -4.38 20.34
CA TYR A 73 -10.01 -5.53 19.59
C TYR A 73 -11.28 -5.18 18.79
N MET A 74 -12.25 -4.51 19.45
CA MET A 74 -13.48 -4.05 18.82
C MET A 74 -13.20 -3.08 17.68
N TYR A 75 -12.31 -2.12 17.89
CA TYR A 75 -11.88 -1.18 16.86
C TYR A 75 -11.26 -1.88 15.65
N LYS A 76 -10.34 -2.81 15.87
CA LYS A 76 -9.72 -3.61 14.79
C LYS A 76 -10.76 -4.42 14.00
N LYS A 77 -11.73 -5.02 14.70
CA LYS A 77 -12.83 -5.77 14.06
C LYS A 77 -13.75 -4.84 13.26
N ALA A 78 -14.10 -3.68 13.80
CA ALA A 78 -14.88 -2.65 13.14
C ALA A 78 -14.18 -2.12 11.87
N SER A 79 -12.89 -1.80 11.98
CA SER A 79 -12.08 -1.35 10.85
C SER A 79 -12.06 -2.34 9.69
N ARG A 80 -11.93 -3.64 9.99
CA ARG A 80 -12.04 -4.69 8.98
C ARG A 80 -13.39 -4.74 8.30
N GLN A 81 -14.49 -4.54 9.07
CA GLN A 81 -15.84 -4.51 8.49
C GLN A 81 -16.02 -3.33 7.55
N VAL A 82 -15.53 -2.15 7.94
CA VAL A 82 -15.55 -0.94 7.09
C VAL A 82 -14.78 -1.18 5.80
N CYS A 83 -13.53 -1.64 5.88
CA CYS A 83 -12.71 -1.93 4.69
C CYS A 83 -13.36 -2.91 3.71
N LEU A 84 -14.14 -3.87 4.22
CA LEU A 84 -14.81 -4.88 3.40
C LEU A 84 -16.14 -4.42 2.81
N LYS A 85 -16.87 -3.56 3.51
CA LYS A 85 -18.28 -3.27 3.20
C LYS A 85 -18.52 -1.84 2.71
N TRP A 86 -17.69 -0.89 3.10
CA TRP A 86 -17.85 0.49 2.69
C TRP A 86 -17.37 0.67 1.26
N LYS A 87 -18.30 0.81 0.33
CA LYS A 87 -18.04 0.84 -1.12
C LYS A 87 -17.02 1.90 -1.56
N PRO A 88 -17.04 3.15 -1.03
CA PRO A 88 -16.06 4.16 -1.41
C PRO A 88 -14.62 3.78 -1.10
N TYR A 89 -14.38 2.94 -0.08
CA TYR A 89 -13.04 2.53 0.32
C TYR A 89 -12.26 1.86 -0.81
N SER A 90 -12.89 0.98 -1.57
CA SER A 90 -12.20 0.28 -2.67
C SER A 90 -11.77 1.24 -3.78
N ALA A 91 -12.62 2.22 -4.13
CA ALA A 91 -12.30 3.22 -5.13
C ALA A 91 -11.17 4.17 -4.65
N TRP A 92 -11.23 4.62 -3.42
CA TRP A 92 -10.20 5.47 -2.83
C TRP A 92 -8.85 4.73 -2.70
N LYS A 93 -8.90 3.45 -2.29
CA LYS A 93 -7.69 2.65 -2.22
C LYS A 93 -7.03 2.53 -3.59
N GLN A 94 -7.79 2.24 -4.63
CA GLN A 94 -7.27 2.12 -5.98
C GLN A 94 -6.63 3.43 -6.48
N GLU A 95 -7.24 4.57 -6.16
CA GLU A 95 -6.68 5.88 -6.52
C GLU A 95 -5.41 6.19 -5.72
N LEU A 96 -5.38 5.86 -4.42
CA LEU A 96 -4.18 5.99 -3.59
C LEU A 96 -3.04 5.09 -4.10
N ASP A 97 -3.35 3.84 -4.46
CA ASP A 97 -2.38 2.91 -5.03
C ASP A 97 -1.81 3.45 -6.35
N ARG A 98 -2.67 4.04 -7.22
CA ARG A 98 -2.24 4.70 -8.46
C ARG A 98 -1.29 5.88 -8.18
N ILE A 99 -1.67 6.76 -7.25
CA ILE A 99 -0.85 7.90 -6.83
C ILE A 99 0.49 7.42 -6.28
N TYR A 100 0.49 6.37 -5.47
CA TYR A 100 1.70 5.78 -4.89
C TYR A 100 2.67 5.28 -5.96
N ILE A 101 2.18 4.53 -6.96
CA ILE A 101 3.01 4.06 -8.08
C ILE A 101 3.59 5.25 -8.86
N ARG A 102 2.79 6.28 -9.10
CA ARG A 102 3.25 7.51 -9.76
C ARG A 102 4.35 8.21 -8.96
N CYS A 103 4.16 8.38 -7.66
CA CYS A 103 5.20 8.98 -6.79
C CYS A 103 6.51 8.18 -6.84
N ARG A 104 6.45 6.85 -6.86
CA ARG A 104 7.64 6.01 -6.98
C ARG A 104 8.32 6.16 -8.35
N ASN A 105 7.55 6.27 -9.42
CA ASN A 105 8.08 6.54 -10.76
C ASN A 105 8.79 7.89 -10.82
N TYR A 106 8.19 8.95 -10.24
CA TYR A 106 8.84 10.27 -10.16
C TYR A 106 10.11 10.24 -9.33
N ALA A 107 10.09 9.58 -8.18
CA ALA A 107 11.27 9.45 -7.33
C ALA A 107 12.43 8.75 -8.08
N ALA A 108 12.15 7.63 -8.76
CA ALA A 108 13.14 6.91 -9.55
C ALA A 108 13.67 7.76 -10.72
N PHE A 109 12.77 8.46 -11.43
CA PHE A 109 13.17 9.37 -12.50
C PHE A 109 14.10 10.49 -11.99
N LEU A 110 13.76 11.11 -10.85
CA LEU A 110 14.57 12.17 -10.26
C LEU A 110 15.95 11.67 -9.85
N THR A 111 16.04 10.47 -9.27
CA THR A 111 17.31 9.86 -8.89
C THR A 111 18.17 9.62 -10.14
N HIS A 112 17.61 9.00 -11.16
CA HIS A 112 18.31 8.74 -12.41
C HIS A 112 18.78 10.05 -13.09
N TYR A 113 17.94 11.08 -13.12
CA TYR A 113 18.30 12.38 -13.68
C TYR A 113 19.45 13.03 -12.90
N GLN A 114 19.44 12.97 -11.57
CA GLN A 114 20.54 13.48 -10.72
C GLN A 114 21.85 12.75 -10.99
N GLU A 115 21.79 11.42 -11.13
CA GLU A 115 22.97 10.61 -11.47
C GLU A 115 23.56 10.96 -12.84
N CYS A 116 22.70 11.17 -13.85
CA CYS A 116 23.14 11.50 -15.22
C CYS A 116 23.64 12.93 -15.36
N THR A 117 23.08 13.91 -14.65
CA THR A 117 23.37 15.33 -14.87
C THR A 117 24.25 15.96 -13.77
N GLY A 118 24.37 15.30 -12.62
CA GLY A 118 25.04 15.86 -11.44
C GLY A 118 24.35 17.09 -10.84
N GLN A 119 23.17 17.48 -11.35
CA GLN A 119 22.44 18.66 -10.92
C GLN A 119 21.50 18.36 -9.76
N ASN A 120 21.48 19.22 -8.76
CA ASN A 120 20.56 19.15 -7.65
C ASN A 120 19.20 19.76 -8.05
N LEU A 121 18.17 18.91 -8.18
CA LEU A 121 16.87 19.26 -8.74
C LEU A 121 15.92 20.04 -7.81
N LYS A 122 16.41 20.58 -6.70
CA LYS A 122 15.54 21.28 -5.73
C LYS A 122 14.66 22.40 -6.34
N ASN A 123 15.02 22.91 -7.53
CA ASN A 123 14.35 24.04 -8.18
C ASN A 123 13.93 23.76 -9.64
N VAL A 124 13.94 22.51 -10.10
CA VAL A 124 13.60 22.19 -11.48
C VAL A 124 12.19 21.61 -11.53
N VAL A 125 11.29 22.30 -12.21
CA VAL A 125 9.96 21.77 -12.53
C VAL A 125 10.10 20.86 -13.76
N ILE A 126 9.95 19.57 -13.57
CA ILE A 126 10.04 18.57 -14.63
C ILE A 126 8.63 18.18 -15.04
N PHE A 127 8.27 18.46 -16.27
CA PHE A 127 7.05 17.95 -16.89
C PHE A 127 7.33 16.53 -17.43
N VAL A 128 7.00 15.52 -16.66
CA VAL A 128 7.00 14.14 -17.14
C VAL A 128 5.64 13.89 -17.81
N LYS A 129 5.66 13.45 -19.07
CA LYS A 129 4.43 13.05 -19.76
C LYS A 129 3.84 11.83 -19.05
N GLU A 130 2.81 12.05 -18.26
CA GLU A 130 2.14 10.99 -17.50
C GLU A 130 1.46 10.02 -18.46
N GLN A 131 1.83 8.75 -18.38
CA GLN A 131 1.00 7.68 -18.91
C GLN A 131 0.02 7.27 -17.81
N ASP A 132 -1.27 7.42 -18.08
CA ASP A 132 -2.30 6.91 -17.17
C ASP A 132 -2.18 5.39 -17.07
N ILE A 133 -1.99 4.92 -15.84
CA ILE A 133 -1.92 3.49 -15.56
C ILE A 133 -3.36 2.97 -15.47
N PRO A 134 -3.80 2.05 -16.35
CA PRO A 134 -5.11 1.43 -16.26
C PRO A 134 -5.31 0.77 -14.89
N LEU A 135 -6.55 0.84 -14.39
CA LEU A 135 -6.87 0.38 -13.04
C LEU A 135 -6.59 -1.11 -12.83
N GLU A 136 -6.78 -1.91 -13.87
CA GLU A 136 -6.44 -3.35 -13.87
C GLU A 136 -4.96 -3.60 -13.59
N TYR A 137 -4.07 -2.78 -14.18
CA TYR A 137 -2.63 -2.88 -13.94
C TYR A 137 -2.21 -2.32 -12.58
N VAL A 138 -2.91 -1.31 -12.06
CA VAL A 138 -2.70 -0.84 -10.68
C VAL A 138 -2.99 -1.97 -9.70
N ASN A 139 -4.15 -2.64 -9.83
CA ASN A 139 -4.52 -3.76 -8.98
C ASN A 139 -3.52 -4.92 -9.08
N LEU A 140 -3.02 -5.18 -10.28
CA LEU A 140 -2.03 -6.23 -10.50
C LEU A 140 -0.69 -5.88 -9.87
N LEU A 141 -0.19 -4.66 -10.07
CA LEU A 141 1.08 -4.17 -9.51
C LEU A 141 1.08 -4.18 -7.98
N THR A 142 -0.04 -3.80 -7.35
CA THR A 142 -0.17 -3.79 -5.89
C THR A 142 -0.50 -5.16 -5.28
N THR A 143 -0.58 -6.21 -6.10
CA THR A 143 -0.82 -7.57 -5.62
C THR A 143 0.32 -8.03 -4.70
N PRO A 144 0.03 -8.45 -3.44
CA PRO A 144 1.05 -8.98 -2.56
C PRO A 144 1.66 -10.27 -3.11
N LEU A 145 2.97 -10.42 -3.07
CA LEU A 145 3.65 -11.64 -3.55
C LEU A 145 3.18 -12.91 -2.84
N GLY A 146 2.68 -12.80 -1.61
CA GLY A 146 2.12 -13.94 -0.87
C GLY A 146 0.85 -14.55 -1.46
N SER A 147 0.17 -13.86 -2.37
CA SER A 147 -1.01 -14.35 -3.10
C SER A 147 -0.68 -15.00 -4.45
N LEU A 148 0.61 -15.07 -4.82
CA LEU A 148 1.08 -15.55 -6.13
C LEU A 148 1.63 -16.98 -6.09
N ASP A 149 1.22 -17.84 -5.17
CA ASP A 149 1.69 -19.24 -5.02
C ASP A 149 3.21 -19.40 -5.05
N ILE A 150 3.93 -18.41 -4.51
CA ILE A 150 5.38 -18.41 -4.42
C ILE A 150 5.81 -19.15 -3.16
N ASN A 151 6.84 -19.98 -3.27
CA ASN A 151 7.39 -20.71 -2.13
C ASN A 151 7.73 -19.77 -0.96
N PHE A 152 7.31 -20.14 0.25
CA PHE A 152 7.48 -19.34 1.46
C PHE A 152 8.96 -18.95 1.74
N ARG A 153 9.91 -19.85 1.42
CA ARG A 153 11.36 -19.56 1.55
C ARG A 153 11.77 -18.41 0.65
N VAL A 154 11.27 -18.40 -0.60
CA VAL A 154 11.53 -17.32 -1.57
C VAL A 154 10.89 -16.03 -1.10
N LEU A 155 9.62 -16.05 -0.67
CA LEU A 155 8.92 -14.89 -0.12
C LEU A 155 9.68 -14.28 1.06
N ARG A 156 10.19 -15.12 1.97
CA ARG A 156 10.97 -14.64 3.11
C ARG A 156 12.29 -14.00 2.69
N ALA A 157 12.95 -14.54 1.66
CA ALA A 157 14.16 -13.96 1.12
C ALA A 157 13.89 -12.62 0.43
N LEU A 158 12.86 -12.52 -0.42
CA LEU A 158 12.47 -11.29 -1.11
C LEU A 158 12.10 -10.17 -0.13
N ARG A 159 11.37 -10.48 0.94
CA ARG A 159 11.00 -9.51 1.98
C ARG A 159 12.20 -8.87 2.69
N LYS A 160 13.33 -9.57 2.82
CA LYS A 160 14.56 -8.99 3.36
C LYS A 160 15.16 -7.91 2.45
N TYR A 161 14.79 -7.92 1.18
CA TYR A 161 15.18 -6.92 0.17
C TYR A 161 14.06 -5.90 -0.10
N ASN A 162 13.10 -5.78 0.83
CA ASN A 162 11.94 -4.88 0.74
C ASN A 162 11.06 -5.13 -0.50
N ILE A 163 11.03 -6.38 -0.98
CA ILE A 163 10.19 -6.81 -2.10
C ILE A 163 8.96 -7.51 -1.53
N TYR A 164 7.83 -6.80 -1.45
CA TYR A 164 6.57 -7.26 -0.84
C TYR A 164 5.45 -7.47 -1.84
N GLN A 165 5.42 -6.63 -2.88
CA GLN A 165 4.37 -6.58 -3.90
C GLN A 165 4.95 -6.93 -5.28
N LEU A 166 4.05 -7.20 -6.23
CA LEU A 166 4.47 -7.48 -7.60
C LEU A 166 5.22 -6.29 -8.22
N GLU A 167 4.81 -5.06 -7.91
CA GLU A 167 5.52 -3.85 -8.35
C GLU A 167 6.98 -3.86 -7.94
N ASP A 168 7.26 -4.20 -6.66
CA ASP A 168 8.64 -4.23 -6.15
C ASP A 168 9.49 -5.27 -6.90
N LEU A 169 8.91 -6.45 -7.13
CA LEU A 169 9.57 -7.52 -7.86
C LEU A 169 9.86 -7.12 -9.31
N LEU A 170 8.89 -6.52 -9.99
CA LEU A 170 9.06 -6.09 -11.38
C LEU A 170 10.05 -4.94 -11.53
N ARG A 171 10.10 -4.00 -10.58
CA ARG A 171 11.15 -2.97 -10.55
C ARG A 171 12.54 -3.59 -10.38
N PHE A 172 12.67 -4.54 -9.46
CA PHE A 172 13.93 -5.26 -9.26
C PHE A 172 14.37 -5.97 -10.54
N ILE A 173 13.44 -6.69 -11.20
CA ILE A 173 13.72 -7.41 -12.47
C ILE A 173 14.09 -6.44 -13.58
N LYS A 174 13.35 -5.34 -13.73
CA LYS A 174 13.59 -4.34 -14.76
C LYS A 174 14.98 -3.71 -14.63
N TYR A 175 15.43 -3.45 -13.40
CA TYR A 175 16.72 -2.82 -13.12
C TYR A 175 17.90 -3.80 -13.20
N ASN A 176 17.76 -4.98 -12.60
CA ASN A 176 18.87 -5.92 -12.41
C ASN A 176 18.84 -7.11 -13.38
N GLY A 177 17.75 -7.31 -14.13
CA GLY A 177 17.47 -8.51 -14.89
C GLY A 177 16.86 -9.63 -14.03
N PHE A 178 16.18 -10.58 -14.70
CA PHE A 178 15.49 -11.68 -13.99
C PHE A 178 16.48 -12.61 -13.28
N ASP A 179 17.61 -12.92 -13.90
CA ASP A 179 18.59 -13.85 -13.36
C ASP A 179 19.33 -13.29 -12.12
N ALA A 180 19.27 -11.96 -11.90
CA ALA A 180 19.79 -11.34 -10.68
C ALA A 180 19.08 -11.80 -9.41
N LEU A 181 17.86 -12.36 -9.50
CA LEU A 181 17.16 -12.97 -8.38
C LEU A 181 17.94 -14.13 -7.77
N CYS A 182 18.75 -14.84 -8.54
CA CYS A 182 19.64 -15.89 -8.03
C CYS A 182 20.72 -15.36 -7.07
N ARG A 183 21.04 -14.06 -7.13
CA ARG A 183 22.01 -13.42 -6.23
C ARG A 183 21.46 -13.13 -4.86
N ILE A 184 20.13 -13.20 -4.69
CA ILE A 184 19.47 -12.99 -3.40
C ILE A 184 19.73 -14.21 -2.50
N PRO A 185 20.36 -14.04 -1.32
CA PRO A 185 20.62 -15.15 -0.40
C PRO A 185 19.33 -15.88 0.00
N GLY A 186 19.30 -17.19 -0.27
CA GLY A 186 18.13 -18.04 -0.02
C GLY A 186 17.18 -18.22 -1.22
N VAL A 187 17.49 -17.62 -2.38
CA VAL A 187 16.78 -17.83 -3.64
C VAL A 187 17.71 -18.58 -4.59
N GLY A 188 17.50 -19.88 -4.77
CA GLY A 188 18.29 -20.71 -5.68
C GLY A 188 17.71 -20.73 -7.10
N THR A 189 18.51 -21.21 -8.07
CA THR A 189 18.13 -21.31 -9.50
C THR A 189 16.78 -22.02 -9.71
N LYS A 190 16.55 -23.15 -9.06
CA LYS A 190 15.25 -23.87 -9.14
C LYS A 190 14.08 -23.02 -8.67
N SER A 191 14.29 -22.21 -7.62
CA SER A 191 13.25 -21.33 -7.09
C SER A 191 12.96 -20.15 -8.03
N VAL A 192 14.00 -19.66 -8.72
CA VAL A 192 13.87 -18.60 -9.73
C VAL A 192 13.13 -19.13 -10.95
N GLU A 193 13.39 -20.35 -11.38
CA GLU A 193 12.65 -21.00 -12.46
C GLU A 193 11.18 -21.21 -12.11
N GLN A 194 10.88 -21.70 -10.90
CA GLN A 194 9.50 -21.81 -10.42
C GLN A 194 8.79 -20.46 -10.40
N LEU A 195 9.47 -19.41 -9.90
CA LEU A 195 8.92 -18.05 -9.92
C LEU A 195 8.64 -17.57 -11.34
N TYR A 196 9.56 -17.83 -12.29
CA TYR A 196 9.34 -17.51 -13.70
C TYR A 196 8.10 -18.22 -14.26
N HIS A 197 7.93 -19.52 -14.03
CA HIS A 197 6.76 -20.28 -14.48
C HIS A 197 5.47 -19.72 -13.86
N THR A 198 5.44 -19.44 -12.56
CA THR A 198 4.29 -18.85 -11.88
C THR A 198 3.90 -17.49 -12.49
N LEU A 199 4.88 -16.61 -12.77
CA LEU A 199 4.59 -15.31 -13.37
C LEU A 199 4.15 -15.43 -14.84
N LYS A 200 4.69 -16.39 -15.57
CA LYS A 200 4.31 -16.66 -16.96
C LYS A 200 2.91 -17.26 -17.08
N GLU A 201 2.56 -18.23 -16.24
CA GLU A 201 1.23 -18.85 -16.19
C GLU A 201 0.13 -17.82 -15.87
N ARG A 202 0.47 -16.80 -15.10
CA ARG A 202 -0.42 -15.68 -14.78
C ARG A 202 -0.41 -14.54 -15.82
N ASN A 203 0.28 -14.74 -16.95
CA ASN A 203 0.43 -13.74 -18.02
C ASN A 203 1.03 -12.40 -17.53
N ILE A 204 1.87 -12.43 -16.49
CA ILE A 204 2.56 -11.25 -15.96
C ILE A 204 3.84 -11.00 -16.78
N LEU A 205 4.57 -12.07 -17.09
CA LEU A 205 5.77 -12.03 -17.93
C LEU A 205 5.51 -12.77 -19.25
N GLU A 206 5.95 -12.17 -20.34
CA GLU A 206 6.00 -12.84 -21.65
C GLU A 206 7.26 -13.72 -21.74
N ASN A 207 8.39 -13.13 -21.34
CA ASN A 207 9.67 -13.82 -21.18
C ASN A 207 10.48 -13.17 -20.03
N LYS A 208 11.72 -13.60 -19.79
CA LYS A 208 12.55 -13.08 -18.69
C LYS A 208 12.88 -11.59 -18.81
N GLU A 209 12.80 -11.02 -20.00
CA GLU A 209 13.21 -9.63 -20.30
C GLU A 209 12.01 -8.73 -20.60
N THR A 210 10.88 -9.30 -21.03
CA THR A 210 9.72 -8.55 -21.47
C THR A 210 8.50 -8.78 -20.59
N CYS A 211 7.92 -7.66 -20.17
CA CYS A 211 6.68 -7.60 -19.40
C CYS A 211 5.91 -6.35 -19.84
N ILE A 212 4.63 -6.50 -20.14
CA ILE A 212 3.77 -5.38 -20.53
C ILE A 212 3.71 -4.29 -19.45
N LEU A 213 3.90 -4.67 -18.19
CA LEU A 213 3.86 -3.76 -17.04
C LEU A 213 5.13 -2.89 -16.93
N PHE A 214 6.24 -3.27 -17.57
CA PHE A 214 7.49 -2.49 -17.53
C PHE A 214 7.34 -1.09 -18.10
N ARG A 215 6.40 -0.87 -19.03
CA ARG A 215 6.13 0.46 -19.58
C ARG A 215 5.55 1.45 -18.56
N TYR A 216 4.95 0.94 -17.49
CA TYR A 216 4.35 1.75 -16.43
C TYR A 216 5.26 1.96 -15.22
N LEU A 217 6.42 1.31 -15.20
CA LEU A 217 7.39 1.38 -14.12
C LEU A 217 8.64 2.10 -14.61
N PHE A 218 9.00 3.18 -13.96
CA PHE A 218 10.29 3.82 -14.12
C PHE A 218 11.26 3.27 -13.06
N VAL A 219 12.51 2.99 -13.46
CA VAL A 219 13.55 2.40 -12.58
C VAL A 219 14.81 3.22 -12.72
#